data_cdbaa37f726d7579617a13d44878c072
#
_entry.id   cdbaa37f726d7579617a13d44878c072
#
_cell.length_a   1.000
_cell.length_b   1.000
_cell.length_c   1.000
_cell.angle_alpha   90.00
_cell.angle_beta   90.00
_cell.angle_gamma   90.00
#
_symmetry.space_group_name_H-M   'P 1'
#
loop_
_entity.id
_entity.type
_entity.pdbx_description
1 polymer ?
#
loop_
_entity_poly.entity_id
_entity_poly.type
_entity_poly.pdbx_seq_one_letter_code
_entity_poly.pdbx_strand_id
1 'polypeptide(L)'
;GTVILIVGIIDDVYQLPAKVKLLGQIAAAAVLVLFDIRIEWLNNPWGGYFYLEYLSIPFTIFWVISFTNVVNLMDGLDGLAAGVAGIASITVILVAIQQGFYPVAVITAALAGGIVGFMRYNFNPATIFMGDTGSMFIGYMLAAISIFGAVKSAATIALIVPAIALGLPIMDTAFAIVRRYTNGRPIFQPDKGHLHHRLLAMGMTQRQAVLLMYIISAILGIAAVLLTEVGGYYAAIIIALIITAVVFGAKKIGILNDR
;
A
#
# COMPACT_ATOMS: atom_id res chain seq x y z
N GLY A 1 6.83 2.71 -14.45
CA GLY A 1 5.35 2.71 -14.60
C GLY A 1 4.89 1.94 -15.83
N THR A 2 5.48 2.21 -17.02
CA THR A 2 5.04 1.59 -18.30
C THR A 2 5.07 0.06 -18.27
N VAL A 3 6.10 -0.55 -17.70
CA VAL A 3 6.22 -2.02 -17.62
C VAL A 3 5.05 -2.62 -16.84
N ILE A 4 4.76 -2.09 -15.64
CA ILE A 4 3.66 -2.61 -14.82
C ILE A 4 2.30 -2.36 -15.45
N LEU A 5 2.14 -1.26 -16.18
CA LEU A 5 0.92 -0.94 -16.91
C LEU A 5 0.67 -1.95 -18.05
N ILE A 6 1.69 -2.31 -18.82
CA ILE A 6 1.60 -3.35 -19.86
C ILE A 6 1.23 -4.71 -19.24
N VAL A 7 1.86 -5.07 -18.12
CA VAL A 7 1.54 -6.32 -17.40
C VAL A 7 0.08 -6.32 -16.96
N GLY A 8 -0.42 -5.20 -16.42
CA GLY A 8 -1.82 -5.06 -16.02
C GLY A 8 -2.80 -5.18 -17.19
N ILE A 9 -2.52 -4.54 -18.31
CA ILE A 9 -3.36 -4.64 -19.51
C ILE A 9 -3.44 -6.09 -20.02
N ILE A 10 -2.30 -6.78 -20.04
CA ILE A 10 -2.28 -8.19 -20.47
C ILE A 10 -3.04 -9.06 -19.46
N ASP A 11 -2.95 -8.75 -18.16
CA ASP A 11 -3.68 -9.47 -17.12
C ASP A 11 -5.21 -9.26 -17.22
N ASP A 12 -5.66 -8.03 -17.42
CA ASP A 12 -7.09 -7.72 -17.59
C ASP A 12 -7.69 -8.44 -18.83
N VAL A 13 -6.89 -8.65 -19.90
CA VAL A 13 -7.35 -9.31 -21.13
C VAL A 13 -7.26 -10.84 -21.01
N TYR A 14 -6.17 -11.38 -20.48
CA TYR A 14 -5.84 -12.81 -20.56
C TYR A 14 -5.88 -13.55 -19.22
N GLN A 15 -6.12 -12.86 -18.08
CA GLN A 15 -6.13 -13.42 -16.72
C GLN A 15 -4.87 -14.24 -16.44
N LEU A 16 -3.74 -13.56 -16.33
CA LEU A 16 -2.42 -14.20 -16.19
C LEU A 16 -2.33 -15.06 -14.91
N PRO A 17 -1.65 -16.21 -14.98
CA PRO A 17 -1.31 -16.96 -13.79
C PRO A 17 -0.49 -16.11 -12.80
N ALA A 18 -0.70 -16.29 -11.49
CA ALA A 18 -0.05 -15.48 -10.44
C ALA A 18 1.49 -15.45 -10.57
N LYS A 19 2.11 -16.52 -11.02
CA LYS A 19 3.57 -16.58 -11.25
C LYS A 19 4.03 -15.65 -12.37
N VAL A 20 3.26 -15.55 -13.46
CA VAL A 20 3.59 -14.68 -14.62
C VAL A 20 3.40 -13.22 -14.21
N LYS A 21 2.30 -12.89 -13.49
CA LYS A 21 2.05 -11.58 -12.91
C LYS A 21 3.21 -11.16 -11.99
N LEU A 22 3.67 -12.06 -11.11
CA LEU A 22 4.81 -11.81 -10.22
C LEU A 22 6.11 -11.52 -10.98
N LEU A 23 6.40 -12.28 -12.05
CA LEU A 23 7.58 -12.01 -12.88
C LEU A 23 7.52 -10.62 -13.53
N GLY A 24 6.35 -10.20 -14.00
CA GLY A 24 6.13 -8.86 -14.54
C GLY A 24 6.36 -7.76 -13.49
N GLN A 25 5.91 -7.98 -12.25
CA GLN A 25 6.14 -7.07 -11.12
C GLN A 25 7.63 -7.00 -10.75
N ILE A 26 8.34 -8.15 -10.75
CA ILE A 26 9.80 -8.20 -10.53
C ILE A 26 10.51 -7.40 -11.63
N ALA A 27 10.15 -7.60 -12.90
CA ALA A 27 10.74 -6.87 -14.02
C ALA A 27 10.52 -5.35 -13.88
N ALA A 28 9.31 -4.92 -13.50
CA ALA A 28 9.00 -3.51 -13.24
C ALA A 28 9.81 -2.93 -12.07
N ALA A 29 10.00 -3.70 -10.99
CA ALA A 29 10.83 -3.31 -9.85
C ALA A 29 12.32 -3.25 -10.22
N ALA A 30 12.81 -4.19 -11.04
CA ALA A 30 14.19 -4.21 -11.51
C ALA A 30 14.54 -2.96 -12.33
N VAL A 31 13.58 -2.39 -13.07
CA VAL A 31 13.80 -1.12 -13.78
C VAL A 31 14.14 0.00 -12.79
N LEU A 32 13.49 0.10 -11.62
CA LEU A 32 13.84 1.11 -10.60
C LEU A 32 15.27 0.92 -10.11
N VAL A 33 15.66 -0.32 -9.83
CA VAL A 33 17.00 -0.68 -9.37
C VAL A 33 18.06 -0.32 -10.41
N LEU A 34 17.80 -0.53 -11.71
CA LEU A 34 18.70 -0.17 -12.81
C LEU A 34 18.93 1.35 -12.91
N PHE A 35 17.99 2.17 -12.43
CA PHE A 35 18.12 3.63 -12.36
C PHE A 35 18.57 4.12 -10.97
N ASP A 36 19.17 3.24 -10.14
CA ASP A 36 19.62 3.53 -8.77
C ASP A 36 18.50 4.05 -7.84
N ILE A 37 17.22 3.77 -8.17
CA ILE A 37 16.09 4.02 -7.29
C ILE A 37 15.88 2.77 -6.45
N ARG A 38 16.63 2.68 -5.35
CA ARG A 38 16.63 1.51 -4.45
C ARG A 38 16.81 1.93 -2.99
N ILE A 39 16.32 1.12 -2.08
CA ILE A 39 16.43 1.34 -0.63
C ILE A 39 17.82 0.87 -0.20
N GLU A 40 18.73 1.80 0.09
CA GLU A 40 20.11 1.49 0.47
C GLU A 40 20.32 1.44 1.97
N TRP A 41 19.53 2.21 2.73
CA TRP A 41 19.62 2.28 4.19
C TRP A 41 18.26 2.52 4.82
N LEU A 42 18.17 2.22 6.10
CA LEU A 42 17.05 2.53 6.97
C LEU A 42 17.55 3.29 8.18
N ASN A 43 16.80 4.28 8.67
CA ASN A 43 17.15 5.00 9.89
C ASN A 43 17.08 4.04 11.09
N ASN A 44 18.12 4.07 11.91
CA ASN A 44 18.13 3.39 13.18
C ASN A 44 17.42 4.27 14.23
N PRO A 45 16.37 3.80 14.93
CA PRO A 45 15.67 4.56 15.97
C PRO A 45 16.56 5.02 17.12
N TRP A 46 17.69 4.33 17.33
CA TRP A 46 18.68 4.64 18.38
C TRP A 46 19.84 5.52 17.86
N GLY A 47 19.81 5.96 16.61
CA GLY A 47 20.80 6.80 15.96
C GLY A 47 21.59 6.11 14.85
N GLY A 48 21.95 6.87 13.80
CA GLY A 48 22.66 6.37 12.62
C GLY A 48 21.77 5.64 11.62
N TYR A 49 22.38 4.83 10.75
CA TYR A 49 21.74 4.15 9.64
C TYR A 49 22.10 2.65 9.65
N PHE A 50 21.12 1.82 9.29
CA PHE A 50 21.35 0.44 8.89
C PHE A 50 21.54 0.40 7.37
N TYR A 51 22.74 0.08 6.90
CA TYR A 51 23.03 -0.10 5.47
C TYR A 51 22.62 -1.50 5.05
N LEU A 52 21.81 -1.58 3.99
CA LEU A 52 21.30 -2.86 3.48
C LEU A 52 22.29 -3.58 2.57
N GLU A 53 23.27 -2.86 2.01
CA GLU A 53 24.30 -3.43 1.12
C GLU A 53 23.70 -4.37 0.06
N TYR A 54 24.07 -5.67 0.08
CA TYR A 54 23.55 -6.68 -0.85
C TYR A 54 22.03 -6.93 -0.69
N LEU A 55 21.44 -6.62 0.46
CA LEU A 55 19.99 -6.74 0.69
C LEU A 55 19.20 -5.59 0.09
N SER A 56 19.84 -4.52 -0.36
CA SER A 56 19.18 -3.36 -0.97
C SER A 56 18.30 -3.77 -2.15
N ILE A 57 18.81 -4.58 -3.07
CA ILE A 57 18.10 -5.01 -4.27
C ILE A 57 16.89 -5.89 -3.92
N PRO A 58 17.04 -7.01 -3.19
CA PRO A 58 15.90 -7.87 -2.87
C PRO A 58 14.88 -7.15 -1.98
N PHE A 59 15.30 -6.28 -1.08
CA PHE A 59 14.38 -5.50 -0.25
C PHE A 59 13.58 -4.49 -1.07
N THR A 60 14.21 -3.81 -2.04
CA THR A 60 13.54 -2.90 -2.97
C THR A 60 12.50 -3.63 -3.81
N ILE A 61 12.87 -4.77 -4.39
CA ILE A 61 11.95 -5.60 -5.19
C ILE A 61 10.77 -6.07 -4.33
N PHE A 62 11.04 -6.56 -3.12
CA PHE A 62 10.01 -6.97 -2.17
C PHE A 62 9.05 -5.81 -1.83
N TRP A 63 9.58 -4.61 -1.59
CA TRP A 63 8.80 -3.42 -1.30
C TRP A 63 7.83 -3.09 -2.43
N VAL A 64 8.34 -3.01 -3.66
CA VAL A 64 7.52 -2.71 -4.85
C VAL A 64 6.44 -3.75 -5.06
N ILE A 65 6.78 -5.04 -4.99
CA ILE A 65 5.83 -6.14 -5.14
C ILE A 65 4.77 -6.10 -4.05
N SER A 66 5.16 -5.82 -2.80
CA SER A 66 4.23 -5.76 -1.67
C SER A 66 3.18 -4.66 -1.88
N PHE A 67 3.60 -3.44 -2.20
CA PHE A 67 2.67 -2.33 -2.44
C PHE A 67 1.76 -2.59 -3.66
N THR A 68 2.34 -3.09 -4.75
CA THR A 68 1.60 -3.44 -5.96
C THR A 68 0.49 -4.46 -5.66
N ASN A 69 0.82 -5.54 -4.94
CA ASN A 69 -0.16 -6.56 -4.61
C ASN A 69 -1.16 -6.12 -3.53
N VAL A 70 -0.74 -5.34 -2.54
CA VAL A 70 -1.63 -4.81 -1.50
C VAL A 70 -2.74 -3.95 -2.09
N VAL A 71 -2.41 -3.05 -3.03
CA VAL A 71 -3.41 -2.21 -3.71
C VAL A 71 -4.27 -3.04 -4.65
N ASN A 72 -3.68 -4.00 -5.38
CA ASN A 72 -4.41 -4.89 -6.27
C ASN A 72 -5.41 -5.79 -5.50
N LEU A 73 -5.00 -6.39 -4.39
CA LEU A 73 -5.87 -7.24 -3.57
C LEU A 73 -6.98 -6.45 -2.85
N MET A 74 -6.78 -5.15 -2.63
CA MET A 74 -7.79 -4.28 -2.03
C MET A 74 -8.88 -3.88 -3.03
N ASP A 75 -8.66 -4.02 -4.35
CA ASP A 75 -9.62 -3.61 -5.40
C ASP A 75 -10.78 -4.60 -5.53
N GLY A 76 -11.46 -4.88 -4.42
CA GLY A 76 -12.60 -5.79 -4.35
C GLY A 76 -13.96 -5.11 -4.23
N LEU A 77 -14.02 -3.80 -4.03
CA LEU A 77 -15.25 -3.01 -3.92
C LEU A 77 -15.11 -1.68 -4.68
N ASP A 78 -16.23 -1.21 -5.27
CA ASP A 78 -16.28 0.07 -5.99
C ASP A 78 -15.70 1.22 -5.16
N GLY A 79 -14.69 1.89 -5.69
CA GLY A 79 -14.04 3.04 -5.09
C GLY A 79 -13.04 2.71 -3.97
N LEU A 80 -12.97 1.47 -3.48
CA LEU A 80 -12.16 1.14 -2.32
C LEU A 80 -10.66 1.40 -2.56
N ALA A 81 -10.08 0.77 -3.56
CA ALA A 81 -8.66 0.90 -3.85
C ALA A 81 -8.28 2.33 -4.26
N ALA A 82 -9.08 2.95 -5.12
CA ALA A 82 -8.88 4.33 -5.54
C ALA A 82 -8.91 5.30 -4.36
N GLY A 83 -9.91 5.20 -3.48
CA GLY A 83 -10.04 6.14 -2.37
C GLY A 83 -8.97 5.99 -1.30
N VAL A 84 -8.64 4.75 -0.92
CA VAL A 84 -7.55 4.50 0.06
C VAL A 84 -6.19 4.94 -0.51
N ALA A 85 -5.91 4.65 -1.79
CA ALA A 85 -4.70 5.12 -2.46
C ALA A 85 -4.68 6.65 -2.61
N GLY A 86 -5.84 7.29 -2.83
CA GLY A 86 -6.00 8.73 -2.83
C GLY A 86 -5.66 9.36 -1.47
N ILE A 87 -6.17 8.79 -0.37
CA ILE A 87 -5.84 9.21 1.00
C ILE A 87 -4.34 9.04 1.27
N ALA A 88 -3.76 7.90 0.90
CA ALA A 88 -2.32 7.67 1.02
C ALA A 88 -1.51 8.69 0.22
N SER A 89 -1.93 9.02 -1.00
CA SER A 89 -1.29 10.05 -1.83
C SER A 89 -1.35 11.42 -1.18
N ILE A 90 -2.50 11.83 -0.64
CA ILE A 90 -2.64 13.11 0.09
C ILE A 90 -1.71 13.13 1.30
N THR A 91 -1.62 12.04 2.06
CA THR A 91 -0.71 11.91 3.20
C THR A 91 0.75 12.11 2.78
N VAL A 92 1.17 11.46 1.68
CA VAL A 92 2.53 11.61 1.14
C VAL A 92 2.80 13.03 0.68
N ILE A 93 1.83 13.70 0.03
CA ILE A 93 1.96 15.11 -0.39
C ILE A 93 2.20 16.00 0.82
N LEU A 94 1.38 15.88 1.87
CA LEU A 94 1.50 16.71 3.07
C LEU A 94 2.88 16.54 3.71
N VAL A 95 3.35 15.31 3.90
CA VAL A 95 4.67 15.03 4.47
C VAL A 95 5.78 15.53 3.55
N ALA A 96 5.66 15.34 2.24
CA ALA A 96 6.67 15.80 1.29
C ALA A 96 6.82 17.34 1.31
N ILE A 97 5.70 18.08 1.45
CA ILE A 97 5.72 19.54 1.59
C ILE A 97 6.36 19.94 2.91
N GLN A 98 5.97 19.32 4.04
CA GLN A 98 6.55 19.60 5.37
C GLN A 98 8.06 19.38 5.39
N GLN A 99 8.54 18.36 4.69
CA GLN A 99 9.97 18.00 4.62
C GLN A 99 10.73 18.77 3.50
N GLY A 100 10.06 19.62 2.73
CA GLY A 100 10.66 20.37 1.63
C GLY A 100 10.96 19.53 0.38
N PHE A 101 10.38 18.32 0.25
CA PHE A 101 10.60 17.43 -0.90
C PHE A 101 9.60 17.67 -2.02
N TYR A 102 9.64 18.86 -2.60
CA TYR A 102 8.71 19.31 -3.64
C TYR A 102 8.60 18.39 -4.86
N PRO A 103 9.68 17.76 -5.39
CA PRO A 103 9.55 16.81 -6.50
C PRO A 103 8.64 15.62 -6.16
N VAL A 104 8.77 15.07 -4.94
CA VAL A 104 7.89 13.99 -4.45
C VAL A 104 6.45 14.48 -4.35
N ALA A 105 6.24 15.68 -3.79
CA ALA A 105 4.90 16.27 -3.68
C ALA A 105 4.24 16.44 -5.05
N VAL A 106 4.97 16.95 -6.06
CA VAL A 106 4.45 17.18 -7.42
C VAL A 106 4.06 15.87 -8.11
N ILE A 107 4.96 14.86 -8.08
CA ILE A 107 4.69 13.56 -8.71
C ILE A 107 3.49 12.88 -8.01
N THR A 108 3.43 12.96 -6.69
CA THR A 108 2.32 12.38 -5.93
C THR A 108 1.01 13.14 -6.17
N ALA A 109 1.07 14.45 -6.34
CA ALA A 109 -0.11 15.26 -6.67
C ALA A 109 -0.67 14.91 -8.05
N ALA A 110 0.19 14.62 -9.04
CA ALA A 110 -0.25 14.13 -10.34
C ALA A 110 -0.96 12.78 -10.22
N LEU A 111 -0.42 11.85 -9.42
CA LEU A 111 -1.07 10.56 -9.13
C LEU A 111 -2.42 10.76 -8.43
N ALA A 112 -2.46 11.59 -7.37
CA ALA A 112 -3.68 11.90 -6.64
C ALA A 112 -4.74 12.55 -7.53
N GLY A 113 -4.36 13.46 -8.40
CA GLY A 113 -5.25 14.10 -9.38
C GLY A 113 -5.89 13.09 -10.32
N GLY A 114 -5.10 12.13 -10.85
CA GLY A 114 -5.61 11.02 -11.66
C GLY A 114 -6.60 10.14 -10.90
N ILE A 115 -6.28 9.79 -9.65
CA ILE A 115 -7.16 9.01 -8.77
C ILE A 115 -8.47 9.75 -8.50
N VAL A 116 -8.43 11.04 -8.15
CA VAL A 116 -9.63 11.84 -7.88
C VAL A 116 -10.51 11.95 -9.12
N GLY A 117 -9.91 12.17 -10.30
CA GLY A 117 -10.64 12.17 -11.57
C GLY A 117 -11.33 10.84 -11.86
N PHE A 118 -10.64 9.73 -11.59
CA PHE A 118 -11.18 8.37 -11.76
C PHE A 118 -12.30 8.05 -10.76
N MET A 119 -12.19 8.51 -9.51
CA MET A 119 -13.17 8.28 -8.45
C MET A 119 -14.60 8.68 -8.83
N ARG A 120 -14.77 9.70 -9.67
CA ARG A 120 -16.08 10.10 -10.17
C ARG A 120 -16.83 8.96 -10.86
N TYR A 121 -16.10 8.06 -11.53
CA TYR A 121 -16.65 6.96 -12.30
C TYR A 121 -16.57 5.62 -11.55
N ASN A 122 -15.70 5.52 -10.57
CA ASN A 122 -15.44 4.28 -9.82
C ASN A 122 -16.14 4.24 -8.46
N PHE A 123 -16.62 5.37 -7.89
CA PHE A 123 -17.36 5.36 -6.62
C PHE A 123 -18.72 4.69 -6.80
N ASN A 124 -19.13 3.89 -5.80
CA ASN A 124 -20.35 3.06 -5.86
C ASN A 124 -21.66 3.86 -6.10
N PRO A 125 -22.48 3.49 -7.11
CA PRO A 125 -22.27 2.40 -8.05
C PRO A 125 -21.26 2.76 -9.15
N ALA A 126 -20.24 1.93 -9.34
CA ALA A 126 -19.19 2.19 -10.32
C ALA A 126 -19.71 2.04 -11.77
N THR A 127 -19.31 2.96 -12.64
CA THR A 127 -19.53 2.89 -14.08
C THR A 127 -18.27 2.43 -14.82
N ILE A 128 -17.09 2.60 -14.21
CA ILE A 128 -15.79 2.15 -14.71
C ILE A 128 -15.05 1.45 -13.59
N PHE A 129 -14.54 0.25 -13.85
CA PHE A 129 -13.72 -0.53 -12.91
C PHE A 129 -12.24 -0.22 -13.12
N MET A 130 -11.45 -0.35 -12.04
CA MET A 130 -10.02 -0.05 -12.05
C MET A 130 -9.22 -1.13 -12.78
N GLY A 131 -9.60 -2.40 -12.59
CA GLY A 131 -8.90 -3.56 -13.10
C GLY A 131 -7.50 -3.74 -12.52
N ASP A 132 -6.83 -4.79 -12.97
CA ASP A 132 -5.46 -5.08 -12.59
C ASP A 132 -4.48 -4.04 -13.15
N THR A 133 -4.80 -3.45 -14.30
CA THR A 133 -4.04 -2.34 -14.90
C THR A 133 -3.93 -1.16 -13.96
N GLY A 134 -5.05 -0.66 -13.45
CA GLY A 134 -5.09 0.53 -12.60
C GLY A 134 -4.56 0.25 -11.20
N SER A 135 -4.99 -0.83 -10.57
CA SER A 135 -4.63 -1.15 -9.19
C SER A 135 -3.14 -1.48 -9.04
N MET A 136 -2.55 -2.27 -9.95
CA MET A 136 -1.12 -2.54 -9.96
C MET A 136 -0.30 -1.28 -10.27
N PHE A 137 -0.76 -0.43 -11.20
CA PHE A 137 -0.08 0.82 -11.51
C PHE A 137 -0.03 1.76 -10.31
N ILE A 138 -1.15 1.97 -9.63
CA ILE A 138 -1.22 2.83 -8.44
C ILE A 138 -0.31 2.30 -7.32
N GLY A 139 -0.38 0.99 -7.03
CA GLY A 139 0.48 0.36 -6.02
C GLY A 139 1.97 0.50 -6.35
N TYR A 140 2.35 0.25 -7.60
CA TYR A 140 3.72 0.44 -8.08
C TYR A 140 4.17 1.91 -7.95
N MET A 141 3.33 2.87 -8.35
CA MET A 141 3.67 4.30 -8.27
C MET A 141 3.86 4.75 -6.82
N LEU A 142 3.00 4.33 -5.89
CA LEU A 142 3.16 4.64 -4.47
C LEU A 142 4.47 4.05 -3.91
N ALA A 143 4.82 2.83 -4.27
CA ALA A 143 6.10 2.21 -3.90
C ALA A 143 7.29 2.98 -4.49
N ALA A 144 7.26 3.28 -5.80
CA ALA A 144 8.34 3.98 -6.48
C ALA A 144 8.56 5.40 -5.93
N ILE A 145 7.47 6.12 -5.67
CA ILE A 145 7.50 7.47 -5.07
C ILE A 145 8.10 7.40 -3.65
N SER A 146 7.72 6.40 -2.84
CA SER A 146 8.26 6.24 -1.49
C SER A 146 9.77 5.97 -1.50
N ILE A 147 10.25 5.11 -2.40
CA ILE A 147 11.67 4.81 -2.56
C ILE A 147 12.42 6.05 -3.06
N PHE A 148 11.90 6.73 -4.09
CA PHE A 148 12.49 7.96 -4.61
C PHE A 148 12.61 9.04 -3.53
N GLY A 149 11.56 9.19 -2.71
CA GLY A 149 11.57 10.08 -1.54
C GLY A 149 12.65 9.69 -0.54
N ALA A 150 12.79 8.43 -0.18
CA ALA A 150 13.78 7.94 0.77
C ALA A 150 15.22 8.18 0.27
N VAL A 151 15.49 7.88 -1.01
CA VAL A 151 16.80 8.10 -1.64
C VAL A 151 17.20 9.59 -1.64
N LYS A 152 16.26 10.46 -1.99
CA LYS A 152 16.55 11.90 -2.15
C LYS A 152 16.59 12.65 -0.83
N SER A 153 15.85 12.20 0.17
CA SER A 153 15.79 12.85 1.49
C SER A 153 16.75 12.27 2.51
N ALA A 154 17.37 11.14 2.20
CA ALA A 154 18.09 10.31 3.19
C ALA A 154 17.25 10.00 4.42
N ALA A 155 15.92 9.90 4.27
CA ALA A 155 14.99 9.73 5.37
C ALA A 155 14.06 8.53 5.16
N THR A 156 14.14 7.56 6.05
CA THR A 156 13.24 6.38 6.08
C THR A 156 11.77 6.75 6.25
N ILE A 157 11.48 7.97 6.73
CA ILE A 157 10.12 8.47 6.88
C ILE A 157 9.34 8.42 5.56
N ALA A 158 10.01 8.63 4.43
CA ALA A 158 9.40 8.56 3.11
C ALA A 158 8.91 7.14 2.76
N LEU A 159 9.47 6.09 3.36
CA LEU A 159 8.99 4.72 3.26
C LEU A 159 7.86 4.47 4.27
N ILE A 160 8.02 4.93 5.50
CA ILE A 160 7.09 4.65 6.60
C ILE A 160 5.73 5.30 6.36
N VAL A 161 5.70 6.55 5.87
CA VAL A 161 4.46 7.31 5.68
C VAL A 161 3.46 6.61 4.76
N PRO A 162 3.80 6.23 3.51
CA PRO A 162 2.85 5.52 2.67
C PRO A 162 2.54 4.11 3.20
N ALA A 163 3.46 3.45 3.91
CA ALA A 163 3.19 2.16 4.53
C ALA A 163 2.15 2.28 5.67
N ILE A 164 2.19 3.33 6.50
CA ILE A 164 1.18 3.58 7.52
C ILE A 164 -0.14 4.00 6.87
N ALA A 165 -0.12 4.87 5.87
CA ALA A 165 -1.33 5.30 5.18
C ALA A 165 -2.07 4.12 4.49
N LEU A 166 -1.32 3.16 3.96
CA LEU A 166 -1.82 1.88 3.46
C LEU A 166 -1.83 0.77 4.54
N GLY A 167 -1.70 1.13 5.81
CA GLY A 167 -1.57 0.17 6.91
C GLY A 167 -2.74 -0.80 7.01
N LEU A 168 -3.97 -0.33 6.77
CA LEU A 168 -5.16 -1.18 6.78
C LEU A 168 -5.08 -2.29 5.71
N PRO A 169 -4.88 -2.01 4.41
CA PRO A 169 -4.76 -3.07 3.40
C PRO A 169 -3.48 -3.91 3.55
N ILE A 170 -2.38 -3.34 4.03
CA ILE A 170 -1.15 -4.11 4.32
C ILE A 170 -1.43 -5.16 5.41
N MET A 171 -2.08 -4.76 6.50
CA MET A 171 -2.44 -5.68 7.59
C MET A 171 -3.47 -6.72 7.16
N ASP A 172 -4.47 -6.33 6.35
CA ASP A 172 -5.46 -7.26 5.81
C ASP A 172 -4.80 -8.35 4.95
N THR A 173 -3.87 -7.96 4.08
CA THR A 173 -3.08 -8.89 3.26
C THR A 173 -2.18 -9.78 4.13
N ALA A 174 -1.50 -9.21 5.14
CA ALA A 174 -0.66 -9.97 6.05
C ALA A 174 -1.48 -11.01 6.84
N PHE A 175 -2.66 -10.64 7.35
CA PHE A 175 -3.57 -11.57 8.02
C PHE A 175 -4.07 -12.68 7.08
N ALA A 176 -4.35 -12.37 5.82
CA ALA A 176 -4.74 -13.37 4.84
C ALA A 176 -3.60 -14.39 4.61
N ILE A 177 -2.35 -13.94 4.51
CA ILE A 177 -1.17 -14.79 4.37
C ILE A 177 -1.02 -15.69 5.62
N VAL A 178 -1.03 -15.10 6.82
CA VAL A 178 -0.90 -15.83 8.08
C VAL A 178 -2.01 -16.88 8.22
N ARG A 179 -3.27 -16.51 7.98
CA ARG A 179 -4.42 -17.43 8.06
C ARG A 179 -4.26 -18.60 7.09
N ARG A 180 -3.84 -18.37 5.85
CA ARG A 180 -3.62 -19.45 4.88
C ARG A 180 -2.48 -20.36 5.30
N TYR A 181 -1.37 -19.79 5.75
CA TYR A 181 -0.21 -20.54 6.22
C TYR A 181 -0.56 -21.44 7.42
N THR A 182 -1.25 -20.90 8.44
CA THR A 182 -1.66 -21.65 9.63
C THR A 182 -2.67 -22.76 9.32
N ASN A 183 -3.47 -22.60 8.25
CA ASN A 183 -4.45 -23.61 7.83
C ASN A 183 -3.96 -24.56 6.74
N GLY A 184 -2.66 -24.52 6.42
CA GLY A 184 -2.06 -25.41 5.40
C GLY A 184 -2.57 -25.16 3.98
N ARG A 185 -3.13 -23.97 3.70
CA ARG A 185 -3.65 -23.60 2.38
C ARG A 185 -2.58 -22.86 1.55
N PRO A 186 -2.58 -23.03 0.21
CA PRO A 186 -1.66 -22.29 -0.66
C PRO A 186 -1.83 -20.78 -0.54
N ILE A 187 -0.73 -20.04 -0.38
CA ILE A 187 -0.73 -18.59 -0.17
C ILE A 187 -1.30 -17.83 -1.38
N PHE A 188 -1.11 -18.35 -2.60
CA PHE A 188 -1.47 -17.69 -3.86
C PHE A 188 -2.89 -18.03 -4.37
N GLN A 189 -3.76 -18.60 -3.54
CA GLN A 189 -5.17 -18.84 -3.91
C GLN A 189 -6.05 -17.64 -3.53
N PRO A 190 -7.16 -17.38 -4.26
CA PRO A 190 -8.14 -16.36 -3.89
C PRO A 190 -8.67 -16.58 -2.47
N ASP A 191 -8.86 -15.51 -1.72
CA ASP A 191 -9.37 -15.53 -0.35
C ASP A 191 -10.59 -14.62 -0.18
N LYS A 192 -11.66 -15.16 0.39
CA LYS A 192 -12.86 -14.39 0.73
C LYS A 192 -12.84 -13.86 2.18
N GLY A 193 -11.74 -14.04 2.91
CA GLY A 193 -11.59 -13.63 4.30
C GLY A 193 -11.08 -12.19 4.50
N HIS A 194 -10.94 -11.39 3.44
CA HIS A 194 -10.53 -9.99 3.52
C HIS A 194 -11.51 -9.14 4.31
N LEU A 195 -11.03 -8.07 4.94
CA LEU A 195 -11.80 -7.18 5.80
C LEU A 195 -13.09 -6.69 5.13
N HIS A 196 -13.02 -6.26 3.87
CA HIS A 196 -14.18 -5.76 3.14
C HIS A 196 -15.28 -6.83 2.97
N HIS A 197 -14.93 -8.09 2.71
CA HIS A 197 -15.90 -9.19 2.65
C HIS A 197 -16.56 -9.45 4.00
N ARG A 198 -15.81 -9.34 5.10
CA ARG A 198 -16.35 -9.51 6.45
C ARG A 198 -17.30 -8.38 6.85
N LEU A 199 -16.98 -7.13 6.49
CA LEU A 199 -17.87 -5.99 6.73
C LEU A 199 -19.20 -6.16 6.00
N LEU A 200 -19.18 -6.64 4.75
CA LEU A 200 -20.40 -7.00 4.01
C LEU A 200 -21.17 -8.15 4.68
N ALA A 201 -20.48 -9.19 5.13
CA ALA A 201 -21.10 -10.32 5.84
C ALA A 201 -21.73 -9.91 7.18
N MET A 202 -21.24 -8.85 7.81
CA MET A 202 -21.85 -8.24 9.02
C MET A 202 -23.08 -7.38 8.71
N GLY A 203 -23.52 -7.31 7.44
CA GLY A 203 -24.71 -6.56 7.02
C GLY A 203 -24.47 -5.12 6.59
N MET A 204 -23.21 -4.68 6.49
CA MET A 204 -22.92 -3.36 5.95
C MET A 204 -23.19 -3.31 4.43
N THR A 205 -23.71 -2.18 3.96
CA THR A 205 -23.73 -1.90 2.52
C THR A 205 -22.32 -1.64 2.00
N GLN A 206 -22.09 -1.80 0.70
CA GLN A 206 -20.80 -1.53 0.07
C GLN A 206 -20.29 -0.11 0.37
N ARG A 207 -21.15 0.90 0.28
CA ARG A 207 -20.79 2.29 0.62
C ARG A 207 -20.35 2.44 2.08
N GLN A 208 -21.05 1.80 3.02
CA GLN A 208 -20.70 1.87 4.43
C GLN A 208 -19.34 1.22 4.71
N ALA A 209 -19.08 0.05 4.13
CA ALA A 209 -17.81 -0.64 4.27
C ALA A 209 -16.64 0.20 3.71
N VAL A 210 -16.80 0.76 2.51
CA VAL A 210 -15.80 1.60 1.86
C VAL A 210 -15.54 2.88 2.66
N LEU A 211 -16.58 3.59 3.12
CA LEU A 211 -16.43 4.80 3.92
C LEU A 211 -15.76 4.52 5.27
N LEU A 212 -16.08 3.40 5.93
CA LEU A 212 -15.39 2.99 7.16
C LEU A 212 -13.90 2.77 6.90
N MET A 213 -13.54 2.10 5.81
CA MET A 213 -12.13 1.88 5.45
C MET A 213 -11.41 3.19 5.11
N TYR A 214 -12.10 4.16 4.48
CA TYR A 214 -11.55 5.51 4.26
C TYR A 214 -11.27 6.24 5.58
N ILE A 215 -12.20 6.19 6.54
CA ILE A 215 -12.03 6.82 7.86
C ILE A 215 -10.79 6.23 8.56
N ILE A 216 -10.66 4.90 8.58
CA ILE A 216 -9.51 4.24 9.19
C ILE A 216 -8.22 4.65 8.47
N SER A 217 -8.20 4.65 7.13
CA SER A 217 -7.03 5.05 6.35
C SER A 217 -6.67 6.53 6.56
N ALA A 218 -7.67 7.41 6.68
CA ALA A 218 -7.45 8.82 6.99
C ALA A 218 -6.85 9.03 8.40
N ILE A 219 -7.34 8.28 9.41
CA ILE A 219 -6.76 8.30 10.76
C ILE A 219 -5.31 7.84 10.72
N LEU A 220 -5.00 6.76 10.00
CA LEU A 220 -3.63 6.27 9.83
C LEU A 220 -2.76 7.29 9.08
N GLY A 221 -3.31 7.96 8.06
CA GLY A 221 -2.64 9.03 7.33
C GLY A 221 -2.31 10.23 8.22
N ILE A 222 -3.27 10.68 9.05
CA ILE A 222 -3.04 11.76 10.02
C ILE A 222 -1.96 11.32 11.03
N ALA A 223 -2.03 10.11 11.56
CA ALA A 223 -1.01 9.59 12.45
C ALA A 223 0.37 9.56 11.77
N ALA A 224 0.46 9.19 10.50
CA ALA A 224 1.69 9.20 9.73
C ALA A 224 2.27 10.63 9.59
N VAL A 225 1.42 11.65 9.35
CA VAL A 225 1.85 13.05 9.31
C VAL A 225 2.38 13.50 10.68
N LEU A 226 1.67 13.19 11.76
CA LEU A 226 2.10 13.57 13.13
C LEU A 226 3.42 12.89 13.54
N LEU A 227 3.65 11.66 13.06
CA LEU A 227 4.90 10.93 13.32
C LEU A 227 6.14 11.65 12.76
N THR A 228 5.99 12.51 11.76
CA THR A 228 7.11 13.28 11.21
C THR A 228 7.63 14.37 12.15
N GLU A 229 6.80 14.80 13.10
CA GLU A 229 7.11 15.87 14.06
C GLU A 229 7.75 15.35 15.37
N VAL A 230 7.68 14.03 15.61
CA VAL A 230 8.17 13.44 16.85
C VAL A 230 9.51 12.72 16.66
N GLY A 231 10.34 12.71 17.69
CA GLY A 231 11.61 11.99 17.66
C GLY A 231 11.44 10.48 17.48
N GLY A 232 12.44 9.83 16.89
CA GLY A 232 12.37 8.42 16.49
C GLY A 232 11.91 7.45 17.58
N TYR A 233 12.26 7.68 18.84
CA TYR A 233 11.82 6.85 19.99
C TYR A 233 10.29 6.93 20.18
N TYR A 234 9.71 8.14 20.20
CA TYR A 234 8.26 8.31 20.33
C TYR A 234 7.52 7.82 19.09
N ALA A 235 8.10 8.00 17.91
CA ALA A 235 7.55 7.45 16.67
C ALA A 235 7.44 5.92 16.74
N ALA A 236 8.47 5.22 17.23
CA ALA A 236 8.43 3.77 17.40
C ALA A 236 7.32 3.31 18.36
N ILE A 237 7.11 4.04 19.47
CA ILE A 237 6.03 3.74 20.43
C ILE A 237 4.66 3.92 19.75
N ILE A 238 4.45 5.02 19.05
CA ILE A 238 3.17 5.30 18.37
C ILE A 238 2.88 4.24 17.30
N ILE A 239 3.88 3.85 16.51
CA ILE A 239 3.73 2.77 15.52
C ILE A 239 3.36 1.45 16.21
N ALA A 240 4.01 1.09 17.30
CA ALA A 240 3.70 -0.12 18.07
C ALA A 240 2.25 -0.09 18.60
N LEU A 241 1.77 1.07 19.08
CA LEU A 241 0.39 1.24 19.53
C LEU A 241 -0.61 1.11 18.39
N ILE A 242 -0.32 1.70 17.22
CA ILE A 242 -1.15 1.57 16.02
C ILE A 242 -1.26 0.11 15.60
N ILE A 243 -0.14 -0.60 15.50
CA ILE A 243 -0.11 -2.02 15.13
C ILE A 243 -0.92 -2.85 16.14
N THR A 244 -0.73 -2.60 17.43
CA THR A 244 -1.46 -3.29 18.50
C THR A 244 -2.97 -3.05 18.40
N ALA A 245 -3.39 -1.81 18.18
CA ALA A 245 -4.80 -1.45 18.02
C ALA A 245 -5.43 -2.12 16.78
N VAL A 246 -4.71 -2.15 15.65
CA VAL A 246 -5.16 -2.80 14.41
C VAL A 246 -5.27 -4.32 14.61
N VAL A 247 -4.25 -4.95 15.23
CA VAL A 247 -4.28 -6.41 15.53
C VAL A 247 -5.43 -6.76 16.47
N PHE A 248 -5.65 -5.95 17.51
CA PHE A 248 -6.75 -6.16 18.45
C PHE A 248 -8.11 -6.00 17.77
N GLY A 249 -8.28 -4.96 16.96
CA GLY A 249 -9.48 -4.74 16.15
C GLY A 249 -9.75 -5.90 15.19
N ALA A 250 -8.72 -6.37 14.49
CA ALA A 250 -8.79 -7.51 13.59
C ALA A 250 -9.22 -8.82 14.30
N LYS A 251 -8.69 -9.07 15.52
CA LYS A 251 -9.12 -10.20 16.35
C LYS A 251 -10.60 -10.08 16.73
N LYS A 252 -11.05 -8.91 17.13
CA LYS A 252 -12.45 -8.67 17.54
C LYS A 252 -13.43 -8.85 16.38
N ILE A 253 -13.04 -8.48 15.16
CA ILE A 253 -13.84 -8.67 13.93
C ILE A 253 -13.73 -10.13 13.43
N GLY A 254 -12.85 -10.95 14.04
CA GLY A 254 -12.67 -12.36 13.68
C GLY A 254 -11.84 -12.59 12.42
N ILE A 255 -11.06 -11.60 11.95
CA ILE A 255 -10.24 -11.71 10.71
C ILE A 255 -9.25 -12.87 10.78
N LEU A 256 -8.80 -13.24 11.98
CA LEU A 256 -7.84 -14.32 12.20
C LEU A 256 -8.52 -15.71 12.37
N ASN A 257 -9.84 -15.76 12.49
CA ASN A 257 -10.56 -17.01 12.66
C ASN A 257 -11.21 -17.43 11.33
N ASP A 258 -10.98 -18.65 10.88
CA ASP A 258 -11.79 -19.30 9.85
C ASP A 258 -13.18 -19.59 10.46
N ARG A 259 -14.18 -18.87 10.00
CA ARG A 259 -15.58 -19.28 10.09
C ARG A 259 -16.18 -19.33 8.71
#